data_d863a9e1cda1e0438f47a7df31abcebb
#
_entry.id   d863a9e1cda1e0438f47a7df31abcebb
#
_cell.length_a   1.000
_cell.length_b   1.000
_cell.length_c   1.000
_cell.angle_alpha   90.00
_cell.angle_beta   90.00
_cell.angle_gamma   90.00
#
_symmetry.space_group_name_H-M   'P 1'
#
loop_
_entity.id
_entity.type
_entity.pdbx_description
1 polymer ?
#
loop_
_entity_poly.entity_id
_entity_poly.type
_entity_poly.pdbx_seq_one_letter_code
_entity_poly.pdbx_strand_id
1 'polypeptide(L)'
;MSQPAGLRERKKQRTREAIARAAHDLFVERGYQATTLPDIADAADVATRTIFAYFPSKDDILFSEISTMKEALERALSERSHGDDALEIVRTFIISTQAEATSPVGERIHQLIKADPALRNQLRARITQMEDIIAPAIAADLGTRVDDPGTQLVTASLIAGFNLLADRGAAKDDALTPQEITALIDPVFTFLRAGLEALKDRRPARRRRATA
;
A
#
# COMPACT_ATOMS: atom_id res chain seq x y z
N MET A 1 -14.50 -20.39 1.51
CA MET A 1 -14.55 -20.72 0.07
C MET A 1 -15.11 -19.51 -0.66
N SER A 2 -14.23 -18.68 -1.26
CA SER A 2 -14.64 -17.48 -2.00
C SER A 2 -15.32 -17.89 -3.31
N GLN A 3 -16.51 -17.35 -3.58
CA GLN A 3 -17.19 -17.54 -4.86
C GLN A 3 -16.32 -17.01 -5.99
N PRO A 4 -16.18 -17.72 -7.13
CA PRO A 4 -15.42 -17.20 -8.26
C PRO A 4 -16.06 -15.92 -8.77
N ALA A 5 -15.26 -14.85 -8.89
CA ALA A 5 -15.68 -13.58 -9.44
C ALA A 5 -16.46 -13.79 -10.74
N GLY A 6 -17.64 -13.18 -10.87
CA GLY A 6 -18.51 -13.35 -12.04
C GLY A 6 -17.79 -12.95 -13.34
N LEU A 7 -18.25 -13.46 -14.48
CA LEU A 7 -17.63 -13.17 -15.78
C LEU A 7 -17.47 -11.66 -16.06
N ARG A 8 -18.40 -10.84 -15.55
CA ARG A 8 -18.36 -9.38 -15.66
C ARG A 8 -17.19 -8.78 -14.87
N GLU A 9 -16.96 -9.27 -13.64
CA GLU A 9 -15.87 -8.77 -12.80
C GLU A 9 -14.52 -9.17 -13.37
N ARG A 10 -14.37 -10.40 -13.87
CA ARG A 10 -13.15 -10.84 -14.57
C ARG A 10 -12.86 -10.01 -15.82
N LYS A 11 -13.88 -9.64 -16.60
CA LYS A 11 -13.72 -8.76 -17.76
C LYS A 11 -13.29 -7.37 -17.35
N LYS A 12 -13.92 -6.81 -16.29
CA LYS A 12 -13.57 -5.50 -15.73
C LYS A 12 -12.10 -5.47 -15.28
N GLN A 13 -11.69 -6.47 -14.53
CA GLN A 13 -10.31 -6.59 -14.05
C GLN A 13 -9.30 -6.69 -15.21
N ARG A 14 -9.57 -7.53 -16.22
CA ARG A 14 -8.72 -7.65 -17.42
C ARG A 14 -8.58 -6.33 -18.17
N THR A 15 -9.65 -5.58 -18.32
CA THR A 15 -9.59 -4.25 -18.98
C THR A 15 -8.78 -3.27 -18.16
N ARG A 16 -8.96 -3.25 -16.82
CA ARG A 16 -8.16 -2.41 -15.91
C ARG A 16 -6.67 -2.73 -16.03
N GLU A 17 -6.30 -4.01 -16.02
CA GLU A 17 -4.92 -4.48 -16.17
C GLU A 17 -4.33 -4.14 -17.56
N ALA A 18 -5.13 -4.26 -18.63
CA ALA A 18 -4.68 -3.89 -19.98
C ALA A 18 -4.37 -2.39 -20.09
N ILE A 19 -5.24 -1.53 -19.53
CA ILE A 19 -5.01 -0.07 -19.50
C ILE A 19 -3.74 0.26 -18.68
N ALA A 20 -3.61 -0.32 -17.48
CA ALA A 20 -2.45 -0.07 -16.63
C ALA A 20 -1.14 -0.50 -17.31
N ARG A 21 -1.11 -1.67 -17.93
CA ARG A 21 0.07 -2.19 -18.65
C ARG A 21 0.44 -1.30 -19.82
N ALA A 22 -0.52 -0.96 -20.69
CA ALA A 22 -0.29 -0.07 -21.83
C ALA A 22 0.26 1.31 -21.39
N ALA A 23 -0.29 1.85 -20.30
CA ALA A 23 0.18 3.11 -19.73
C ALA A 23 1.61 3.01 -19.19
N HIS A 24 1.91 1.97 -18.42
CA HIS A 24 3.24 1.74 -17.85
C HIS A 24 4.30 1.59 -18.95
N ASP A 25 4.00 0.85 -20.02
CA ASP A 25 4.89 0.72 -21.17
C ASP A 25 5.17 2.08 -21.85
N LEU A 26 4.13 2.88 -22.07
CA LEU A 26 4.25 4.23 -22.62
C LEU A 26 4.98 5.21 -21.70
N PHE A 27 4.76 5.14 -20.38
CA PHE A 27 5.48 5.96 -19.39
C PHE A 27 6.97 5.68 -19.42
N VAL A 28 7.33 4.40 -19.57
CA VAL A 28 8.73 3.99 -19.67
C VAL A 28 9.34 4.37 -21.02
N GLU A 29 8.60 4.24 -22.12
CA GLU A 29 9.10 4.51 -23.47
C GLU A 29 9.26 6.00 -23.74
N ARG A 30 8.23 6.82 -23.41
CA ARG A 30 8.12 8.22 -23.80
C ARG A 30 8.23 9.19 -22.63
N GLY A 31 8.23 8.69 -21.41
CA GLY A 31 8.17 9.47 -20.19
C GLY A 31 6.74 9.79 -19.75
N TYR A 32 6.58 10.00 -18.44
CA TYR A 32 5.26 10.26 -17.83
C TYR A 32 4.58 11.51 -18.40
N GLN A 33 5.31 12.62 -18.51
CA GLN A 33 4.74 13.91 -18.95
C GLN A 33 4.26 13.89 -20.41
N ALA A 34 5.04 13.23 -21.29
CA ALA A 34 4.74 13.18 -22.73
C ALA A 34 3.61 12.23 -23.10
N THR A 35 3.25 11.29 -22.22
CA THR A 35 2.18 10.31 -22.45
C THR A 35 0.82 10.93 -22.12
N THR A 36 -0.14 10.83 -23.04
CA THR A 36 -1.51 11.33 -22.87
C THR A 36 -2.52 10.19 -22.67
N LEU A 37 -3.71 10.51 -22.12
CA LEU A 37 -4.79 9.52 -22.01
C LEU A 37 -5.27 8.97 -23.36
N PRO A 38 -5.37 9.76 -24.45
CA PRO A 38 -5.60 9.21 -25.79
C PRO A 38 -4.54 8.18 -26.22
N ASP A 39 -3.24 8.46 -26.02
CA ASP A 39 -2.19 7.49 -26.38
C ASP A 39 -2.36 6.16 -25.63
N ILE A 40 -2.72 6.24 -24.34
CA ILE A 40 -2.97 5.04 -23.52
C ILE A 40 -4.22 4.29 -24.02
N ALA A 41 -5.26 5.02 -24.40
CA ALA A 41 -6.50 4.42 -24.93
C ALA A 41 -6.25 3.65 -26.22
N ASP A 42 -5.49 4.24 -27.13
CA ASP A 42 -5.10 3.63 -28.42
C ASP A 42 -4.24 2.37 -28.16
N ALA A 43 -3.26 2.46 -27.27
CA ALA A 43 -2.38 1.32 -26.94
C ALA A 43 -3.11 0.18 -26.22
N ALA A 44 -4.15 0.49 -25.44
CA ALA A 44 -4.97 -0.50 -24.73
C ALA A 44 -6.18 -1.01 -25.55
N ASP A 45 -6.35 -0.55 -26.79
CA ASP A 45 -7.51 -0.84 -27.66
C ASP A 45 -8.86 -0.55 -26.98
N VAL A 46 -8.97 0.64 -26.36
CA VAL A 46 -10.20 1.12 -25.73
C VAL A 46 -10.50 2.56 -26.10
N ALA A 47 -11.75 2.99 -25.98
CA ALA A 47 -12.06 4.41 -26.09
C ALA A 47 -11.52 5.20 -24.90
N THR A 48 -11.05 6.45 -25.10
CA THR A 48 -10.54 7.32 -24.01
C THR A 48 -11.55 7.48 -22.87
N ARG A 49 -12.86 7.57 -23.16
CA ARG A 49 -13.92 7.57 -22.12
C ARG A 49 -13.95 6.31 -21.27
N THR A 50 -13.48 5.19 -21.80
CA THR A 50 -13.41 3.93 -21.08
C THR A 50 -12.35 3.99 -19.99
N ILE A 51 -11.24 4.70 -20.22
CA ILE A 51 -10.19 4.87 -19.18
C ILE A 51 -10.79 5.49 -17.91
N PHE A 52 -11.59 6.56 -18.06
CA PHE A 52 -12.20 7.25 -16.91
C PHE A 52 -13.18 6.38 -16.10
N ALA A 53 -13.70 5.30 -16.69
CA ALA A 53 -14.51 4.31 -15.94
C ALA A 53 -13.67 3.43 -14.99
N TYR A 54 -12.35 3.37 -15.18
CA TYR A 54 -11.41 2.55 -14.40
C TYR A 54 -10.42 3.38 -13.57
N PHE A 55 -10.00 4.52 -14.09
CA PHE A 55 -8.99 5.39 -13.51
C PHE A 55 -9.42 6.85 -13.63
N PRO A 56 -9.63 7.55 -12.50
CA PRO A 56 -10.02 8.97 -12.50
C PRO A 56 -8.99 9.88 -13.17
N SER A 57 -7.71 9.54 -13.12
CA SER A 57 -6.61 10.34 -13.64
C SER A 57 -5.45 9.49 -14.17
N LYS A 58 -4.51 10.13 -14.88
CA LYS A 58 -3.25 9.51 -15.31
C LYS A 58 -2.39 9.08 -14.12
N ASP A 59 -2.42 9.83 -13.03
CA ASP A 59 -1.74 9.49 -11.78
C ASP A 59 -2.29 8.18 -11.18
N ASP A 60 -3.60 7.96 -11.24
CA ASP A 60 -4.22 6.72 -10.74
C ASP A 60 -3.84 5.50 -11.57
N ILE A 61 -3.49 5.69 -12.85
CA ILE A 61 -2.93 4.61 -13.68
C ILE A 61 -1.49 4.34 -13.27
N LEU A 62 -0.65 5.36 -13.12
CA LEU A 62 0.76 5.22 -12.73
C LEU A 62 0.90 4.50 -11.39
N PHE A 63 0.07 4.87 -10.41
CA PHE A 63 0.07 4.31 -9.06
C PHE A 63 -0.95 3.19 -8.83
N SER A 64 -1.40 2.53 -9.92
CA SER A 64 -2.43 1.48 -9.83
C SER A 64 -2.03 0.30 -8.94
N GLU A 65 -0.74 -0.05 -8.91
CA GLU A 65 -0.20 -1.09 -8.02
C GLU A 65 -0.34 -0.70 -6.54
N ILE A 66 -0.07 0.56 -6.18
CA ILE A 66 -0.25 1.06 -4.80
C ILE A 66 -1.71 0.99 -4.38
N SER A 67 -2.63 1.33 -5.30
CA SER A 67 -4.08 1.21 -5.03
C SER A 67 -4.50 -0.24 -4.82
N THR A 68 -3.99 -1.16 -5.63
CA THR A 68 -4.24 -2.60 -5.49
C THR A 68 -3.65 -3.14 -4.18
N MET A 69 -2.46 -2.71 -3.79
CA MET A 69 -1.84 -3.03 -2.50
C MET A 69 -2.68 -2.53 -1.32
N LYS A 70 -3.20 -1.30 -1.40
CA LYS A 70 -4.08 -0.74 -0.36
C LYS A 70 -5.33 -1.61 -0.18
N GLU A 71 -6.02 -1.95 -1.28
CA GLU A 71 -7.21 -2.80 -1.26
C GLU A 71 -6.92 -4.21 -0.69
N ALA A 72 -5.77 -4.78 -1.02
CA ALA A 72 -5.36 -6.09 -0.52
C ALA A 72 -5.02 -6.05 0.97
N LEU A 73 -4.33 -5.01 1.45
CA LEU A 73 -4.02 -4.81 2.87
C LEU A 73 -5.30 -4.58 3.68
N GLU A 74 -6.23 -3.74 3.17
CA GLU A 74 -7.52 -3.51 3.80
C GLU A 74 -8.29 -4.81 3.99
N ARG A 75 -8.31 -5.66 2.97
CA ARG A 75 -8.92 -6.99 3.04
C ARG A 75 -8.25 -7.87 4.08
N ALA A 76 -6.91 -7.97 4.07
CA ALA A 76 -6.16 -8.75 5.04
C ALA A 76 -6.42 -8.31 6.49
N LEU A 77 -6.50 -7.00 6.73
CA LEU A 77 -6.82 -6.45 8.06
C LEU A 77 -8.28 -6.66 8.47
N SER A 78 -9.23 -6.64 7.50
CA SER A 78 -10.66 -6.85 7.78
C SER A 78 -11.01 -8.32 8.00
N GLU A 79 -10.32 -9.24 7.34
CA GLU A 79 -10.54 -10.69 7.43
C GLU A 79 -9.79 -11.33 8.61
N ARG A 80 -9.03 -10.55 9.39
CA ARG A 80 -8.26 -11.05 10.53
C ARG A 80 -9.15 -11.68 11.60
N SER A 81 -8.67 -12.76 12.21
CA SER A 81 -9.33 -13.41 13.32
C SER A 81 -9.15 -12.60 14.62
N HIS A 82 -10.04 -12.86 15.59
CA HIS A 82 -9.92 -12.22 16.90
C HIS A 82 -8.63 -12.68 17.60
N GLY A 83 -7.74 -11.73 17.88
CA GLY A 83 -6.42 -11.99 18.48
C GLY A 83 -5.24 -11.95 17.51
N ASP A 84 -5.49 -11.82 16.20
CA ASP A 84 -4.41 -11.59 15.24
C ASP A 84 -3.83 -10.18 15.41
N ASP A 85 -2.51 -10.10 15.43
CA ASP A 85 -1.75 -8.84 15.58
C ASP A 85 -1.73 -8.06 14.25
N ALA A 86 -2.27 -6.86 14.25
CA ALA A 86 -2.29 -6.00 13.07
C ALA A 86 -0.89 -5.68 12.55
N LEU A 87 0.11 -5.50 13.41
CA LEU A 87 1.50 -5.25 13.00
C LEU A 87 2.07 -6.47 12.26
N GLU A 88 1.77 -7.69 12.72
CA GLU A 88 2.25 -8.91 12.06
C GLU A 88 1.60 -9.12 10.69
N ILE A 89 0.30 -8.79 10.56
CA ILE A 89 -0.39 -8.83 9.26
C ILE A 89 0.26 -7.84 8.30
N VAL A 90 0.49 -6.60 8.74
CA VAL A 90 1.14 -5.57 7.92
C VAL A 90 2.57 -5.99 7.54
N ARG A 91 3.34 -6.53 8.49
CA ARG A 91 4.70 -7.03 8.22
C ARG A 91 4.70 -8.13 7.16
N THR A 92 3.89 -9.15 7.36
CA THR A 92 3.76 -10.28 6.42
C THR A 92 3.32 -9.79 5.05
N PHE A 93 2.38 -8.85 5.00
CA PHE A 93 1.90 -8.24 3.77
C PHE A 93 3.02 -7.53 3.01
N ILE A 94 3.85 -6.71 3.69
CA ILE A 94 4.99 -6.04 3.05
C ILE A 94 5.95 -7.06 2.43
N ILE A 95 6.32 -8.10 3.18
CA ILE A 95 7.26 -9.11 2.71
C ILE A 95 6.70 -9.86 1.48
N SER A 96 5.42 -10.23 1.51
CA SER A 96 4.78 -10.98 0.40
C SER A 96 4.66 -10.14 -0.87
N THR A 97 4.24 -8.88 -0.76
CA THR A 97 4.05 -8.01 -1.93
C THR A 97 5.36 -7.62 -2.60
N GLN A 98 6.44 -7.50 -1.85
CA GLN A 98 7.76 -7.21 -2.42
C GLN A 98 8.35 -8.40 -3.20
N ALA A 99 8.02 -9.62 -2.81
CA ALA A 99 8.44 -10.81 -3.57
C ALA A 99 7.77 -10.88 -4.96
N GLU A 100 6.59 -10.27 -5.12
CA GLU A 100 5.83 -10.21 -6.37
C GLU A 100 6.19 -8.99 -7.25
N ALA A 101 6.77 -7.93 -6.68
CA ALA A 101 7.00 -6.63 -7.34
C ALA A 101 8.20 -6.63 -8.34
N THR A 102 8.89 -7.73 -8.55
CA THR A 102 10.09 -7.84 -9.40
C THR A 102 9.77 -8.01 -10.89
N SER A 103 8.82 -7.26 -11.45
CA SER A 103 8.65 -7.23 -12.90
C SER A 103 9.58 -6.19 -13.54
N PRO A 104 10.17 -6.46 -14.73
CA PRO A 104 11.04 -5.47 -15.40
C PRO A 104 10.34 -4.13 -15.71
N VAL A 105 9.02 -4.13 -15.86
CA VAL A 105 8.23 -2.92 -16.06
C VAL A 105 8.07 -2.16 -14.74
N GLY A 106 7.77 -2.87 -13.65
CA GLY A 106 7.66 -2.28 -12.31
C GLY A 106 8.96 -1.60 -11.88
N GLU A 107 10.09 -2.22 -12.16
CA GLU A 107 11.41 -1.67 -11.88
C GLU A 107 11.66 -0.35 -12.64
N ARG A 108 11.30 -0.28 -13.93
CA ARG A 108 11.41 0.95 -14.73
C ARG A 108 10.43 2.04 -14.28
N ILE A 109 9.22 1.69 -13.88
CA ILE A 109 8.26 2.64 -13.28
C ILE A 109 8.82 3.18 -11.96
N HIS A 110 9.44 2.33 -11.15
CA HIS A 110 10.12 2.77 -9.92
C HIS A 110 11.23 3.79 -10.22
N GLN A 111 12.08 3.55 -11.23
CA GLN A 111 13.11 4.49 -11.65
C GLN A 111 12.53 5.81 -12.17
N LEU A 112 11.42 5.76 -12.89
CA LEU A 112 10.71 6.95 -13.36
C LEU A 112 10.17 7.79 -12.20
N ILE A 113 9.55 7.15 -11.19
CA ILE A 113 9.09 7.83 -9.97
C ILE A 113 10.28 8.41 -9.18
N LYS A 114 11.37 7.66 -9.07
CA LYS A 114 12.61 8.06 -8.41
C LYS A 114 13.20 9.33 -9.05
N ALA A 115 13.19 9.43 -10.37
CA ALA A 115 13.77 10.56 -11.10
C ALA A 115 12.97 11.86 -10.95
N ASP A 116 11.65 11.79 -10.70
CA ASP A 116 10.76 12.96 -10.63
C ASP A 116 10.35 13.28 -9.19
N PRO A 117 10.78 14.43 -8.61
CA PRO A 117 10.39 14.83 -7.25
C PRO A 117 8.87 14.96 -7.05
N ALA A 118 8.12 15.38 -8.09
CA ALA A 118 6.67 15.51 -8.00
C ALA A 118 6.01 14.12 -7.87
N LEU A 119 6.46 13.15 -8.65
CA LEU A 119 5.96 11.77 -8.56
C LEU A 119 6.32 11.11 -7.22
N ARG A 120 7.53 11.38 -6.67
CA ARG A 120 7.89 10.91 -5.32
C ARG A 120 6.96 11.48 -4.25
N ASN A 121 6.63 12.77 -4.32
CA ASN A 121 5.70 13.39 -3.38
C ASN A 121 4.29 12.80 -3.48
N GLN A 122 3.84 12.50 -4.69
CA GLN A 122 2.56 11.81 -4.91
C GLN A 122 2.57 10.39 -4.34
N LEU A 123 3.66 9.63 -4.53
CA LEU A 123 3.81 8.31 -3.92
C LEU A 123 3.70 8.39 -2.39
N ARG A 124 4.42 9.32 -1.75
CA ARG A 124 4.35 9.54 -0.29
C ARG A 124 2.94 9.87 0.19
N ALA A 125 2.23 10.75 -0.55
CA ALA A 125 0.83 11.07 -0.23
C ALA A 125 -0.07 9.83 -0.28
N ARG A 126 0.12 8.92 -1.25
CA ARG A 126 -0.63 7.67 -1.36
C ARG A 126 -0.27 6.67 -0.26
N ILE A 127 0.99 6.60 0.14
CA ILE A 127 1.44 5.80 1.28
C ILE A 127 0.77 6.32 2.57
N THR A 128 0.73 7.65 2.75
CA THR A 128 0.06 8.25 3.92
C THR A 128 -1.43 7.88 3.99
N GLN A 129 -2.12 7.78 2.87
CA GLN A 129 -3.53 7.32 2.85
C GLN A 129 -3.75 5.89 3.37
N MET A 130 -2.70 5.11 3.58
CA MET A 130 -2.81 3.80 4.24
C MET A 130 -3.12 3.93 5.75
N GLU A 131 -2.92 5.11 6.35
CA GLU A 131 -3.33 5.39 7.72
C GLU A 131 -4.81 5.06 7.95
N ASP A 132 -5.66 5.40 6.99
CA ASP A 132 -7.12 5.21 7.08
C ASP A 132 -7.52 3.74 7.29
N ILE A 133 -6.73 2.80 6.78
CA ILE A 133 -7.01 1.36 6.90
C ILE A 133 -6.24 0.71 8.04
N ILE A 134 -5.07 1.25 8.40
CA ILE A 134 -4.20 0.68 9.45
C ILE A 134 -4.64 1.16 10.84
N ALA A 135 -4.97 2.45 11.01
CA ALA A 135 -5.31 3.03 12.30
C ALA A 135 -6.48 2.32 13.01
N PRO A 136 -7.59 1.92 12.33
CA PRO A 136 -8.65 1.14 12.98
C PRO A 136 -8.18 -0.21 13.52
N ALA A 137 -7.26 -0.87 12.81
CA ALA A 137 -6.71 -2.15 13.24
C ALA A 137 -5.82 -2.01 14.49
N ILE A 138 -4.93 -1.00 14.49
CA ILE A 138 -4.10 -0.67 15.67
C ILE A 138 -4.97 -0.22 16.85
N ALA A 139 -6.01 0.59 16.62
CA ALA A 139 -6.95 1.00 17.66
C ALA A 139 -7.63 -0.21 18.33
N ALA A 140 -8.04 -1.19 17.53
CA ALA A 140 -8.63 -2.43 18.04
C ALA A 140 -7.64 -3.23 18.89
N ASP A 141 -6.38 -3.37 18.47
CA ASP A 141 -5.33 -4.08 19.21
C ASP A 141 -4.96 -3.39 20.54
N LEU A 142 -4.99 -2.06 20.54
CA LEU A 142 -4.84 -1.26 21.76
C LEU A 142 -6.14 -1.19 22.59
N GLY A 143 -7.29 -1.57 22.02
CA GLY A 143 -8.62 -1.37 22.59
C GLY A 143 -8.91 0.11 22.86
N THR A 144 -8.48 1.02 21.99
CA THR A 144 -8.62 2.47 22.03
C THR A 144 -9.51 2.96 20.88
N ARG A 145 -9.50 4.25 20.63
CA ARG A 145 -10.13 4.87 19.46
C ARG A 145 -9.06 5.23 18.44
N VAL A 146 -9.46 5.46 17.19
CA VAL A 146 -8.56 5.89 16.10
C VAL A 146 -7.90 7.24 16.41
N ASP A 147 -8.62 8.15 17.10
CA ASP A 147 -8.13 9.47 17.51
C ASP A 147 -7.31 9.46 18.81
N ASP A 148 -7.04 8.29 19.41
CA ASP A 148 -6.17 8.17 20.58
C ASP A 148 -4.71 8.47 20.20
N PRO A 149 -3.98 9.28 21.00
CA PRO A 149 -2.59 9.63 20.69
C PRO A 149 -1.65 8.42 20.55
N GLY A 150 -1.88 7.34 21.30
CA GLY A 150 -1.09 6.12 21.18
C GLY A 150 -1.32 5.42 19.85
N THR A 151 -2.59 5.30 19.42
CA THR A 151 -2.96 4.79 18.10
C THR A 151 -2.32 5.60 16.99
N GLN A 152 -2.45 6.92 17.05
CA GLN A 152 -1.88 7.82 16.05
C GLN A 152 -0.35 7.70 15.97
N LEU A 153 0.33 7.63 17.13
CA LEU A 153 1.79 7.50 17.19
C LEU A 153 2.27 6.20 16.54
N VAL A 154 1.66 5.07 16.85
CA VAL A 154 2.02 3.77 16.26
C VAL A 154 1.77 3.77 14.76
N THR A 155 0.61 4.26 14.31
CA THR A 155 0.24 4.31 12.90
C THR A 155 1.18 5.24 12.11
N ALA A 156 1.43 6.45 12.60
CA ALA A 156 2.34 7.41 11.96
C ALA A 156 3.77 6.85 11.88
N SER A 157 4.25 6.17 12.93
CA SER A 157 5.56 5.53 12.92
C SER A 157 5.65 4.39 11.89
N LEU A 158 4.58 3.63 11.70
CA LEU A 158 4.50 2.61 10.66
C LEU A 158 4.56 3.23 9.25
N ILE A 159 3.80 4.30 9.01
CA ILE A 159 3.84 5.05 7.75
C ILE A 159 5.23 5.66 7.49
N ALA A 160 5.88 6.16 8.53
CA ALA A 160 7.27 6.62 8.42
C ALA A 160 8.22 5.48 8.01
N GLY A 161 8.00 4.25 8.52
CA GLY A 161 8.72 3.05 8.09
C GLY A 161 8.49 2.72 6.61
N PHE A 162 7.26 2.78 6.12
CA PHE A 162 6.95 2.62 4.69
C PHE A 162 7.66 3.65 3.81
N ASN A 163 7.64 4.93 4.21
CA ASN A 163 8.34 5.99 3.47
C ASN A 163 9.86 5.76 3.47
N LEU A 164 10.44 5.27 4.57
CA LEU A 164 11.86 4.91 4.64
C LEU A 164 12.20 3.78 3.66
N LEU A 165 11.34 2.77 3.52
CA LEU A 165 11.51 1.69 2.54
C LEU A 165 11.46 2.24 1.11
N ALA A 166 10.48 3.09 0.80
CA ALA A 166 10.35 3.72 -0.50
C ALA A 166 11.59 4.57 -0.84
N ASP A 167 12.11 5.36 0.11
CA ASP A 167 13.29 6.18 -0.07
C ASP A 167 14.57 5.34 -0.24
N ARG A 168 14.70 4.22 0.50
CA ARG A 168 15.85 3.31 0.36
C ARG A 168 15.81 2.55 -0.95
N GLY A 169 14.64 2.06 -1.37
CA GLY A 169 14.45 1.51 -2.71
C GLY A 169 14.82 2.52 -3.80
N ALA A 170 14.39 3.79 -3.63
CA ALA A 170 14.76 4.87 -4.54
C ALA A 170 16.26 5.22 -4.55
N ALA A 171 17.02 4.92 -3.50
CA ALA A 171 18.46 5.19 -3.43
C ALA A 171 19.32 4.12 -4.12
N LYS A 172 18.75 2.96 -4.42
CA LYS A 172 19.44 1.84 -5.10
C LYS A 172 19.17 1.84 -6.59
N ASP A 173 20.11 1.38 -7.39
CA ASP A 173 19.90 1.24 -8.84
C ASP A 173 19.12 -0.02 -9.19
N ASP A 174 19.24 -1.07 -8.35
CA ASP A 174 18.49 -2.32 -8.46
C ASP A 174 17.37 -2.38 -7.40
N ALA A 175 16.35 -3.20 -7.66
CA ALA A 175 15.32 -3.50 -6.67
C ALA A 175 15.94 -4.10 -5.40
N LEU A 176 15.34 -3.80 -4.24
CA LEU A 176 15.74 -4.39 -2.97
C LEU A 176 15.45 -5.90 -2.99
N THR A 177 16.42 -6.69 -2.58
CA THR A 177 16.21 -8.12 -2.37
C THR A 177 15.30 -8.40 -1.17
N PRO A 178 14.61 -9.55 -1.11
CA PRO A 178 13.78 -9.90 0.05
C PRO A 178 14.54 -9.87 1.38
N GLN A 179 15.84 -10.22 1.38
CA GLN A 179 16.69 -10.13 2.56
C GLN A 179 16.94 -8.69 3.00
N GLU A 180 17.20 -7.79 2.06
CA GLU A 180 17.41 -6.37 2.34
C GLU A 180 16.13 -5.70 2.84
N ILE A 181 14.98 -6.06 2.28
CA ILE A 181 13.68 -5.59 2.74
C ILE A 181 13.45 -6.05 4.18
N THR A 182 13.65 -7.33 4.47
CA THR A 182 13.51 -7.87 5.82
C THR A 182 14.45 -7.16 6.80
N ALA A 183 15.71 -6.95 6.43
CA ALA A 183 16.68 -6.23 7.27
C ALA A 183 16.30 -4.77 7.54
N LEU A 184 15.58 -4.12 6.61
CA LEU A 184 15.09 -2.76 6.79
C LEU A 184 13.84 -2.68 7.66
N ILE A 185 12.91 -3.63 7.50
CA ILE A 185 11.62 -3.59 8.21
C ILE A 185 11.69 -4.16 9.63
N ASP A 186 12.51 -5.18 9.88
CA ASP A 186 12.57 -5.85 11.18
C ASP A 186 12.90 -4.89 12.35
N PRO A 187 13.84 -3.94 12.24
CA PRO A 187 14.07 -2.95 13.29
C PRO A 187 12.85 -2.04 13.53
N VAL A 188 12.15 -1.65 12.46
CA VAL A 188 10.93 -0.83 12.54
C VAL A 188 9.83 -1.59 13.28
N PHE A 189 9.57 -2.83 12.88
CA PHE A 189 8.54 -3.66 13.52
C PHE A 189 8.90 -4.05 14.96
N THR A 190 10.18 -4.26 15.27
CA THR A 190 10.66 -4.47 16.64
C THR A 190 10.37 -3.24 17.51
N PHE A 191 10.70 -2.04 17.03
CA PHE A 191 10.40 -0.78 17.71
C PHE A 191 8.89 -0.58 17.92
N LEU A 192 8.09 -0.78 16.85
CA LEU A 192 6.63 -0.62 16.90
C LEU A 192 5.98 -1.61 17.90
N ARG A 193 6.43 -2.86 17.90
CA ARG A 193 5.91 -3.89 18.82
C ARG A 193 6.22 -3.53 20.26
N ALA A 194 7.45 -3.13 20.57
CA ALA A 194 7.81 -2.68 21.91
C ALA A 194 6.98 -1.46 22.35
N GLY A 195 6.77 -0.49 21.46
CA GLY A 195 5.92 0.67 21.68
C GLY A 195 4.45 0.30 21.93
N LEU A 196 3.91 -0.62 21.16
CA LEU A 196 2.54 -1.11 21.29
C LEU A 196 2.32 -1.80 22.64
N GLU A 197 3.23 -2.68 23.05
CA GLU A 197 3.17 -3.36 24.36
C GLU A 197 3.26 -2.35 25.51
N ALA A 198 4.19 -1.39 25.47
CA ALA A 198 4.30 -0.35 26.48
C ALA A 198 3.02 0.51 26.61
N LEU A 199 2.30 0.71 25.51
CA LEU A 199 1.02 1.44 25.50
C LEU A 199 -0.12 0.57 26.09
N LYS A 200 -0.13 -0.73 25.83
CA LYS A 200 -1.08 -1.68 26.44
C LYS A 200 -0.93 -1.72 27.96
N ASP A 201 0.32 -1.78 28.46
CA ASP A 201 0.63 -1.86 29.89
C ASP A 201 0.27 -0.58 30.66
N ARG A 202 0.30 0.58 30.03
CA ARG A 202 -0.08 1.86 30.65
C ARG A 202 -1.58 2.03 30.88
N ARG A 203 -2.43 1.14 30.38
CA ARG A 203 -3.88 1.24 30.59
C ARG A 203 -4.21 0.91 32.04
N PRO A 204 -4.84 1.84 32.81
CA PRO A 204 -5.32 1.51 34.13
C PRO A 204 -6.33 0.36 33.98
N ALA A 205 -6.12 -0.72 34.75
CA ALA A 205 -7.05 -1.83 34.82
C ALA A 205 -8.47 -1.25 34.96
N ARG A 206 -9.34 -1.47 33.97
CA ARG A 206 -10.76 -1.09 34.05
C ARG A 206 -11.25 -1.63 35.37
N ARG A 207 -11.54 -0.73 36.34
CA ARG A 207 -12.19 -1.10 37.60
C ARG A 207 -13.32 -2.05 37.25
N ARG A 208 -13.15 -3.32 37.62
CA ARG A 208 -14.26 -4.25 37.77
C ARG A 208 -15.24 -3.53 38.69
N ARG A 209 -16.30 -2.94 38.15
CA ARG A 209 -17.43 -2.54 38.99
C ARG A 209 -17.94 -3.84 39.62
N ALA A 210 -17.65 -3.98 40.86
CA ALA A 210 -18.33 -4.95 41.72
C ALA A 210 -19.83 -4.56 41.62
N THR A 211 -20.60 -5.41 41.00
CA THR A 211 -22.01 -5.52 41.24
C THR A 211 -22.16 -6.12 42.66
N ALA A 212 -22.51 -5.27 43.61
CA ALA A 212 -23.16 -5.67 44.83
C ALA A 212 -24.66 -5.65 44.57
#